data_1e28b243bfa50453859b59b1ddcc0134
#
_entry.id   1e28b243bfa50453859b59b1ddcc0134
#
_cell.length_a   1.000
_cell.length_b   1.000
_cell.length_c   1.000
_cell.angle_alpha   90.00
_cell.angle_beta   90.00
_cell.angle_gamma   90.00
#
_symmetry.space_group_name_H-M   'P 1'
#
loop_
_entity.id
_entity.type
_entity.pdbx_description
1 polymer ?
#
loop_
_entity_poly.entity_id
_entity_poly.type
_entity_poly.pdbx_seq_one_letter_code
_entity_poly.pdbx_strand_id
1 'polypeptide(L)'
;LQNINNSHDMVAYLMITMNYLSALKLKENKKGIYRSSKFNKNYKPPEKINEDIQKFLKLWHSFGGKYCKYENIDEHDMLELDAYVHMTSPIRRLIDLLNSIDLMKICKMSSLSDNAYQFYNKWTTDENISYINTTMRSIRKVQNDCSLLNICVNDPEVLKKTYEGYIFDKIIRNDKLYQYMVFIPELKMTNRLTSRYDMENYLKYNFKIY
;
A
#
# COMPACT_ATOMS: atom_id res chain seq x y z
N LEU A 1 5.14 20.15 -1.76
CA LEU A 1 4.21 20.38 -0.64
C LEU A 1 3.78 21.83 -0.67
N GLN A 2 2.63 22.10 -1.26
CA GLN A 2 2.27 23.48 -1.60
C GLN A 2 1.61 24.25 -0.44
N ASN A 3 0.93 23.58 0.50
CA ASN A 3 0.31 24.26 1.63
C ASN A 3 0.30 23.35 2.87
N ILE A 4 0.89 23.80 3.97
CA ILE A 4 0.76 23.21 5.29
C ILE A 4 -0.37 23.97 5.99
N ASN A 5 -1.54 23.35 6.11
CA ASN A 5 -2.74 24.00 6.64
C ASN A 5 -3.02 23.66 8.10
N ASN A 6 -2.45 22.56 8.60
CA ASN A 6 -2.69 22.06 9.94
C ASN A 6 -1.49 21.25 10.47
N SER A 7 -1.56 20.82 11.72
CA SER A 7 -0.51 20.03 12.37
C SER A 7 -0.29 18.65 11.69
N HIS A 8 -1.34 18.05 11.13
CA HIS A 8 -1.22 16.80 10.39
C HIS A 8 -0.35 16.94 9.14
N ASP A 9 -0.57 18.02 8.37
CA ASP A 9 0.23 18.30 7.17
C ASP A 9 1.68 18.57 7.53
N MET A 10 1.93 19.29 8.64
CA MET A 10 3.28 19.53 9.14
C MET A 10 3.99 18.23 9.49
N VAL A 11 3.34 17.35 10.26
CA VAL A 11 3.91 16.06 10.66
C VAL A 11 4.16 15.18 9.43
N ALA A 12 3.21 15.11 8.49
CA ALA A 12 3.37 14.37 7.25
C ALA A 12 4.57 14.87 6.43
N TYR A 13 4.73 16.19 6.33
CA TYR A 13 5.88 16.81 5.67
C TYR A 13 7.21 16.41 6.30
N LEU A 14 7.33 16.55 7.62
CA LEU A 14 8.55 16.19 8.35
C LEU A 14 8.87 14.70 8.23
N MET A 15 7.84 13.84 8.29
CA MET A 15 8.01 12.40 8.10
C MET A 15 8.51 12.05 6.69
N ILE A 16 7.93 12.64 5.66
CA ILE A 16 8.35 12.41 4.27
C ILE A 16 9.79 12.90 4.08
N THR A 17 10.10 14.10 4.57
CA THR A 17 11.44 14.69 4.48
C THR A 17 12.48 13.81 5.18
N MET A 18 12.21 13.38 6.41
CA MET A 18 13.11 12.49 7.17
C MET A 18 13.33 11.16 6.43
N ASN A 19 12.26 10.54 5.95
CA ASN A 19 12.34 9.29 5.20
C ASN A 19 13.15 9.44 3.91
N TYR A 20 12.99 10.55 3.19
CA TYR A 20 13.72 10.84 1.96
C TYR A 20 15.22 11.11 2.21
N LEU A 21 15.53 12.00 3.15
CA LEU A 21 16.93 12.29 3.49
C LEU A 21 17.67 11.04 4.00
N SER A 22 16.99 10.21 4.79
CA SER A 22 17.52 8.93 5.21
C SER A 22 17.73 7.98 4.04
N ALA A 23 16.81 7.95 3.07
CA ALA A 23 16.96 7.14 1.85
C ALA A 23 18.21 7.55 1.06
N LEU A 24 18.46 8.85 0.90
CA LEU A 24 19.66 9.34 0.23
C LEU A 24 20.92 8.89 0.96
N LYS A 25 20.95 9.04 2.29
CA LYS A 25 22.13 8.65 3.09
C LYS A 25 22.39 7.15 3.06
N LEU A 26 21.34 6.34 3.12
CA LEU A 26 21.43 4.88 2.96
C LEU A 26 21.90 4.50 1.55
N LYS A 27 21.39 5.18 0.50
CA LYS A 27 21.75 4.96 -0.90
C LYS A 27 23.24 5.23 -1.18
N GLU A 28 23.78 6.33 -0.65
CA GLU A 28 25.21 6.63 -0.72
C GLU A 28 26.08 5.50 -0.17
N ASN A 29 25.61 4.81 0.84
CA ASN A 29 26.33 3.72 1.51
C ASN A 29 25.93 2.31 1.01
N LYS A 30 25.12 2.21 -0.01
CA LYS A 30 24.61 0.93 -0.59
C LYS A 30 23.96 0.04 0.48
N LYS A 31 23.14 0.64 1.32
CA LYS A 31 22.44 0.00 2.45
C LYS A 31 20.96 0.37 2.45
N GLY A 32 20.20 -0.30 3.32
CA GLY A 32 18.81 0.01 3.60
C GLY A 32 17.79 -0.83 2.83
N ILE A 33 16.56 -0.77 3.33
CA ILE A 33 15.37 -1.42 2.75
C ILE A 33 14.43 -0.32 2.29
N TYR A 34 14.24 -0.24 0.99
CA TYR A 34 13.53 0.84 0.31
C TYR A 34 12.06 0.48 0.11
N ARG A 35 11.22 1.49 0.10
CA ARG A 35 9.81 1.40 -0.27
C ARG A 35 9.66 1.83 -1.72
N SER A 36 9.33 0.93 -2.60
CA SER A 36 9.03 1.25 -3.99
C SER A 36 7.51 1.25 -4.22
N SER A 37 7.06 2.13 -5.11
CA SER A 37 5.67 2.19 -5.58
C SER A 37 5.68 2.65 -7.02
N LYS A 38 5.36 1.77 -7.95
CA LYS A 38 5.36 2.09 -9.39
C LYS A 38 3.94 2.21 -9.92
N PHE A 39 3.66 3.25 -10.66
CA PHE A 39 2.47 3.31 -11.49
C PHE A 39 2.61 2.36 -12.68
N ASN A 40 1.54 1.68 -13.01
CA ASN A 40 1.49 0.96 -14.28
C ASN A 40 1.30 1.98 -15.41
N LYS A 41 2.41 2.42 -16.01
CA LYS A 41 2.43 3.41 -17.09
C LYS A 41 1.63 2.95 -18.34
N ASN A 42 1.42 1.64 -18.47
CA ASN A 42 0.66 1.07 -19.59
C ASN A 42 -0.85 1.02 -19.32
N TYR A 43 -1.28 1.25 -18.07
CA TYR A 43 -2.70 1.25 -17.72
C TYR A 43 -3.30 2.63 -17.93
N LYS A 44 -4.26 2.70 -18.84
CA LYS A 44 -5.08 3.88 -19.08
C LYS A 44 -6.51 3.54 -18.67
N PRO A 45 -7.06 4.18 -17.64
CA PRO A 45 -8.46 3.99 -17.28
C PRO A 45 -9.34 4.51 -18.42
N PRO A 46 -10.54 3.94 -18.63
CA PRO A 46 -11.47 4.41 -19.66
C PRO A 46 -11.85 5.88 -19.44
N GLU A 47 -11.83 6.67 -20.51
CA GLU A 47 -12.13 8.11 -20.47
C GLU A 47 -13.58 8.44 -20.08
N LYS A 48 -14.50 7.49 -20.31
CA LYS A 48 -15.95 7.66 -20.06
C LYS A 48 -16.37 7.58 -18.60
N ILE A 49 -15.41 7.33 -17.68
CA ILE A 49 -15.69 7.16 -16.25
C ILE A 49 -15.34 8.46 -15.52
N ASN A 50 -16.06 8.72 -14.40
CA ASN A 50 -15.79 9.85 -13.51
C ASN A 50 -14.29 9.91 -13.11
N GLU A 51 -13.74 11.12 -13.05
CA GLU A 51 -12.32 11.36 -12.73
C GLU A 51 -11.86 10.72 -11.42
N ASP A 52 -12.71 10.69 -10.39
CA ASP A 52 -12.36 10.10 -9.10
C ASP A 52 -12.19 8.57 -9.21
N ILE A 53 -13.03 7.94 -10.04
CA ILE A 53 -12.90 6.51 -10.34
C ILE A 53 -11.66 6.26 -11.20
N GLN A 54 -11.34 7.14 -12.15
CA GLN A 54 -10.11 7.02 -12.93
C GLN A 54 -8.87 7.13 -12.04
N LYS A 55 -8.86 8.06 -11.09
CA LYS A 55 -7.77 8.21 -10.08
C LYS A 55 -7.68 6.94 -9.23
N PHE A 56 -8.81 6.44 -8.74
CA PHE A 56 -8.85 5.20 -7.97
C PHE A 56 -8.29 4.01 -8.76
N LEU A 57 -8.72 3.81 -10.01
CA LEU A 57 -8.24 2.72 -10.87
C LEU A 57 -6.75 2.84 -11.19
N LYS A 58 -6.23 4.04 -11.41
CA LYS A 58 -4.77 4.28 -11.55
C LYS A 58 -4.00 3.83 -10.31
N LEU A 59 -4.51 4.16 -9.12
CA LEU A 59 -3.92 3.72 -7.85
C LEU A 59 -4.05 2.20 -7.66
N TRP A 60 -5.18 1.62 -8.01
CA TRP A 60 -5.42 0.18 -7.92
C TRP A 60 -4.47 -0.62 -8.79
N HIS A 61 -4.31 -0.21 -10.05
CA HIS A 61 -3.39 -0.85 -11.00
C HIS A 61 -1.93 -0.41 -10.83
N SER A 62 -1.63 0.48 -9.88
CA SER A 62 -0.25 0.70 -9.48
C SER A 62 0.29 -0.56 -8.81
N PHE A 63 1.56 -0.87 -9.08
CA PHE A 63 2.22 -1.92 -8.33
C PHE A 63 2.27 -1.50 -6.86
N GLY A 64 1.43 -2.12 -6.06
CA GLY A 64 1.31 -1.81 -4.62
C GLY A 64 2.70 -1.78 -3.99
N GLY A 65 2.96 -0.75 -3.20
CA GLY A 65 4.27 -0.53 -2.64
C GLY A 65 4.84 -1.77 -1.97
N LYS A 66 6.03 -2.18 -2.38
CA LYS A 66 6.80 -3.30 -1.83
C LYS A 66 8.09 -2.79 -1.20
N TYR A 67 8.63 -3.57 -0.29
CA TYR A 67 9.99 -3.36 0.22
C TYR A 67 10.99 -4.15 -0.63
N CYS A 68 12.11 -3.52 -0.91
CA CYS A 68 13.24 -4.10 -1.64
C CYS A 68 14.55 -3.61 -1.05
N LYS A 69 15.62 -4.38 -1.23
CA LYS A 69 16.98 -3.96 -0.86
C LYS A 69 17.55 -2.94 -1.85
N TYR A 70 18.71 -2.37 -1.47
CA TYR A 70 19.44 -1.42 -2.28
C TYR A 70 19.67 -1.91 -3.73
N GLU A 71 20.00 -3.18 -3.93
CA GLU A 71 20.32 -3.76 -5.25
C GLU A 71 19.13 -3.72 -6.21
N ASN A 72 17.91 -3.64 -5.65
CA ASN A 72 16.63 -3.68 -6.38
C ASN A 72 15.82 -2.40 -6.15
N ILE A 73 16.48 -1.26 -5.92
CA ILE A 73 15.79 0.02 -5.72
C ILE A 73 14.98 0.36 -6.97
N ASP A 74 13.73 0.67 -6.71
CA ASP A 74 12.80 1.23 -7.68
C ASP A 74 12.31 2.60 -7.20
N GLU A 75 11.92 3.45 -8.14
CA GLU A 75 11.34 4.77 -7.86
C GLU A 75 10.06 4.68 -7.03
N HIS A 76 9.78 5.75 -6.32
CA HIS A 76 8.51 5.92 -5.59
C HIS A 76 7.63 6.92 -6.34
N ASP A 77 6.95 6.44 -7.39
CA ASP A 77 6.16 7.28 -8.32
C ASP A 77 5.10 8.14 -7.61
N MET A 78 4.48 7.63 -6.53
CA MET A 78 3.45 8.38 -5.79
C MET A 78 3.99 9.64 -5.08
N LEU A 79 5.28 9.68 -4.78
CA LEU A 79 5.94 10.82 -4.14
C LEU A 79 6.88 11.55 -5.10
N GLU A 80 7.00 11.04 -6.32
CA GLU A 80 7.95 11.56 -7.34
C GLU A 80 9.39 11.60 -6.81
N LEU A 81 9.78 10.54 -6.06
CA LEU A 81 11.10 10.42 -5.45
C LEU A 81 11.86 9.24 -6.05
N ASP A 82 13.14 9.45 -6.29
CA ASP A 82 14.07 8.43 -6.82
C ASP A 82 14.50 7.38 -5.80
N ALA A 83 14.24 7.63 -4.52
CA ALA A 83 14.43 6.70 -3.43
C ALA A 83 13.56 7.09 -2.23
N TYR A 84 13.01 6.11 -1.53
CA TYR A 84 12.23 6.34 -0.33
C TYR A 84 12.36 5.17 0.64
N VAL A 85 12.53 5.46 1.92
CA VAL A 85 12.55 4.46 2.99
C VAL A 85 11.49 4.77 4.02
N HIS A 86 11.11 3.79 4.80
CA HIS A 86 10.36 4.00 6.03
C HIS A 86 11.34 3.97 7.21
N MET A 87 11.27 4.99 8.07
CA MET A 87 12.17 5.14 9.22
C MET A 87 11.51 5.75 10.46
N THR A 88 10.38 6.44 10.28
CA THR A 88 9.79 7.29 11.32
C THR A 88 8.88 6.56 12.31
N SER A 89 8.70 5.25 12.18
CA SER A 89 7.77 4.48 13.03
C SER A 89 8.33 3.11 13.44
N PRO A 90 9.53 3.01 14.08
CA PRO A 90 10.18 1.74 14.38
C PRO A 90 9.44 0.86 15.39
N ILE A 91 8.57 1.45 16.23
CA ILE A 91 7.77 0.70 17.22
C ILE A 91 6.76 -0.24 16.57
N ARG A 92 6.20 0.15 15.41
CA ARG A 92 5.12 -0.60 14.74
C ARG A 92 5.51 -1.16 13.38
N ARG A 93 6.65 -0.79 12.82
CA ARG A 93 7.13 -1.30 11.53
C ARG A 93 8.57 -1.80 11.67
N LEU A 94 8.73 -3.10 11.48
CA LEU A 94 10.05 -3.76 11.54
C LEU A 94 11.05 -3.12 10.55
N ILE A 95 10.63 -2.77 9.35
CA ILE A 95 11.49 -2.14 8.35
C ILE A 95 12.07 -0.81 8.83
N ASP A 96 11.28 0.00 9.54
CA ASP A 96 11.78 1.26 10.13
C ASP A 96 12.89 1.02 11.14
N LEU A 97 12.75 -0.03 11.96
CA LEU A 97 13.78 -0.43 12.92
C LEU A 97 15.06 -0.88 12.20
N LEU A 98 14.94 -1.71 11.16
CA LEU A 98 16.10 -2.19 10.39
C LEU A 98 16.82 -1.04 9.70
N ASN A 99 16.10 -0.11 9.08
CA ASN A 99 16.69 1.09 8.47
C ASN A 99 17.33 2.01 9.52
N SER A 100 16.74 2.15 10.71
CA SER A 100 17.34 2.91 11.81
C SER A 100 18.66 2.30 12.25
N ILE A 101 18.76 0.98 12.31
CA ILE A 101 20.02 0.27 12.63
C ILE A 101 21.08 0.56 11.56
N ASP A 102 20.73 0.51 10.29
CA ASP A 102 21.67 0.83 9.20
C ASP A 102 22.14 2.28 9.27
N LEU A 103 21.23 3.23 9.51
CA LEU A 103 21.61 4.64 9.63
C LEU A 103 22.52 4.88 10.82
N MET A 104 22.21 4.31 11.99
CA MET A 104 23.06 4.43 13.18
C MET A 104 24.47 3.88 12.96
N LYS A 105 24.60 2.75 12.24
CA LYS A 105 25.89 2.20 11.83
C LYS A 105 26.67 3.14 10.92
N ILE A 106 26.02 3.67 9.89
CA ILE A 106 26.62 4.59 8.92
C ILE A 106 27.12 5.87 9.62
N CYS A 107 26.29 6.40 10.52
CA CYS A 107 26.62 7.61 11.29
C CYS A 107 27.57 7.35 12.47
N LYS A 108 27.99 6.09 12.70
CA LYS A 108 28.87 5.69 13.82
C LYS A 108 28.31 6.10 15.19
N MET A 109 26.99 6.09 15.34
CA MET A 109 26.31 6.53 16.57
C MET A 109 26.35 5.45 17.67
N SER A 110 26.35 4.17 17.27
CA SER A 110 26.40 3.05 18.20
C SER A 110 26.97 1.79 17.54
N SER A 111 27.50 0.87 18.36
CA SER A 111 27.80 -0.50 17.97
C SER A 111 26.62 -1.41 18.34
N LEU A 112 26.35 -2.41 17.52
CA LEU A 112 25.35 -3.42 17.84
C LEU A 112 25.91 -4.47 18.79
N SER A 113 25.10 -4.92 19.74
CA SER A 113 25.39 -6.17 20.48
C SER A 113 25.24 -7.37 19.52
N ASP A 114 25.84 -8.50 19.91
CA ASP A 114 25.79 -9.74 19.11
C ASP A 114 24.35 -10.18 18.83
N ASN A 115 23.47 -10.09 19.82
CA ASN A 115 22.04 -10.43 19.64
C ASN A 115 21.34 -9.49 18.65
N ALA A 116 21.62 -8.19 18.72
CA ALA A 116 21.07 -7.22 17.79
C ALA A 116 21.61 -7.43 16.37
N TYR A 117 22.86 -7.84 16.23
CA TYR A 117 23.46 -8.19 14.94
C TYR A 117 22.83 -9.44 14.33
N GLN A 118 22.61 -10.50 15.13
CA GLN A 118 21.92 -11.71 14.69
C GLN A 118 20.49 -11.42 14.26
N PHE A 119 19.75 -10.62 15.04
CA PHE A 119 18.39 -10.17 14.69
C PHE A 119 18.38 -9.41 13.37
N TYR A 120 19.26 -8.44 13.20
CA TYR A 120 19.37 -7.65 11.98
C TYR A 120 19.65 -8.54 10.77
N ASN A 121 20.65 -9.42 10.84
CA ASN A 121 21.00 -10.33 9.73
C ASN A 121 19.85 -11.25 9.36
N LYS A 122 19.13 -11.78 10.36
CA LYS A 122 17.97 -12.62 10.12
C LYS A 122 16.91 -11.87 9.30
N TRP A 123 16.57 -10.64 9.66
CA TRP A 123 15.44 -9.93 9.06
C TRP A 123 15.78 -9.16 7.79
N THR A 124 17.03 -9.05 7.43
CA THR A 124 17.48 -8.40 6.20
C THR A 124 17.74 -9.37 5.04
N THR A 125 17.41 -10.66 5.18
CA THR A 125 17.47 -11.62 4.06
C THR A 125 16.34 -11.36 3.05
N ASP A 126 16.54 -11.74 1.78
CA ASP A 126 15.51 -11.55 0.73
C ASP A 126 14.24 -12.34 1.03
N GLU A 127 14.39 -13.53 1.61
CA GLU A 127 13.29 -14.37 2.03
C GLU A 127 12.43 -13.67 3.09
N ASN A 128 13.06 -13.10 4.12
CA ASN A 128 12.34 -12.40 5.18
C ASN A 128 11.73 -11.07 4.71
N ILE A 129 12.36 -10.35 3.79
CA ILE A 129 11.76 -9.17 3.16
C ILE A 129 10.53 -9.58 2.33
N SER A 130 10.60 -10.69 1.60
CA SER A 130 9.46 -11.25 0.87
C SER A 130 8.32 -11.65 1.82
N TYR A 131 8.65 -12.28 2.94
CA TYR A 131 7.69 -12.60 4.00
C TYR A 131 7.02 -11.35 4.56
N ILE A 132 7.79 -10.29 4.88
CA ILE A 132 7.26 -9.00 5.35
C ILE A 132 6.30 -8.41 4.31
N ASN A 133 6.67 -8.41 3.03
CA ASN A 133 5.80 -7.92 1.96
C ASN A 133 4.48 -8.69 1.87
N THR A 134 4.51 -9.99 2.02
CA THR A 134 3.32 -10.85 1.99
C THR A 134 2.45 -10.63 3.21
N THR A 135 3.05 -10.59 4.40
CA THR A 135 2.36 -10.34 5.66
C THR A 135 1.68 -8.97 5.68
N MET A 136 2.35 -7.92 5.19
CA MET A 136 1.77 -6.58 5.09
C MET A 136 0.54 -6.53 4.18
N ARG A 137 0.53 -7.31 3.09
CA ARG A 137 -0.67 -7.43 2.23
C ARG A 137 -1.82 -8.12 2.96
N SER A 138 -1.53 -9.19 3.68
CA SER A 138 -2.52 -9.93 4.47
C SER A 138 -3.12 -9.06 5.59
N ILE A 139 -2.28 -8.34 6.34
CA ILE A 139 -2.73 -7.41 7.37
C ILE A 139 -3.66 -6.34 6.79
N ARG A 140 -3.31 -5.75 5.64
CA ARG A 140 -4.15 -4.73 5.01
C ARG A 140 -5.52 -5.28 4.61
N LYS A 141 -5.56 -6.54 4.10
CA LYS A 141 -6.83 -7.19 3.80
C LYS A 141 -7.69 -7.33 5.06
N VAL A 142 -7.13 -7.87 6.14
CA VAL A 142 -7.85 -8.02 7.42
C VAL A 142 -8.31 -6.68 7.96
N GLN A 143 -7.50 -5.63 7.88
CA GLN A 143 -7.90 -4.27 8.29
C GLN A 143 -9.11 -3.76 7.50
N ASN A 144 -9.15 -3.99 6.19
CA ASN A 144 -10.29 -3.60 5.37
C ASN A 144 -11.55 -4.39 5.76
N ASP A 145 -11.42 -5.70 5.98
CA ASP A 145 -12.53 -6.56 6.38
C ASP A 145 -13.07 -6.13 7.78
N CYS A 146 -12.17 -5.85 8.74
CA CYS A 146 -12.55 -5.33 10.06
C CYS A 146 -13.21 -3.93 9.97
N SER A 147 -12.74 -3.07 9.07
CA SER A 147 -13.34 -1.74 8.88
C SER A 147 -14.77 -1.85 8.35
N LEU A 148 -15.01 -2.76 7.40
CA LEU A 148 -16.37 -3.03 6.91
C LEU A 148 -17.27 -3.56 8.04
N LEU A 149 -16.79 -4.55 8.78
CA LEU A 149 -17.53 -5.11 9.90
C LEU A 149 -17.90 -4.02 10.92
N ASN A 150 -16.95 -3.16 11.27
CA ASN A 150 -17.19 -2.05 12.21
C ASN A 150 -18.24 -1.07 11.69
N ILE A 151 -18.25 -0.75 10.40
CA ILE A 151 -19.28 0.09 9.76
C ILE A 151 -20.65 -0.60 9.90
N CYS A 152 -20.75 -1.89 9.57
CA CYS A 152 -22.00 -2.64 9.62
C CYS A 152 -22.56 -2.79 11.06
N VAL A 153 -21.68 -2.91 12.06
CA VAL A 153 -22.08 -3.00 13.48
C VAL A 153 -22.57 -1.65 14.03
N ASN A 154 -21.88 -0.57 13.69
CA ASN A 154 -22.21 0.77 14.20
C ASN A 154 -23.39 1.41 13.47
N ASP A 155 -23.62 1.07 12.21
CA ASP A 155 -24.76 1.54 11.42
C ASP A 155 -25.43 0.37 10.67
N PRO A 156 -26.35 -0.36 11.31
CA PRO A 156 -27.07 -1.48 10.67
C PRO A 156 -27.88 -1.08 9.43
N GLU A 157 -28.18 0.20 9.23
CA GLU A 157 -28.86 0.69 8.04
C GLU A 157 -28.00 0.51 6.77
N VAL A 158 -26.68 0.42 6.93
CA VAL A 158 -25.74 0.11 5.84
C VAL A 158 -26.10 -1.19 5.13
N LEU A 159 -26.58 -2.20 5.86
CA LEU A 159 -26.99 -3.49 5.29
C LEU A 159 -28.33 -3.42 4.53
N LYS A 160 -29.14 -2.39 4.77
CA LYS A 160 -30.43 -2.21 4.11
C LYS A 160 -30.33 -1.38 2.85
N LYS A 161 -29.29 -0.57 2.73
CA LYS A 161 -29.07 0.34 1.59
C LYS A 161 -28.59 -0.42 0.36
N THR A 162 -28.87 0.19 -0.79
CA THR A 162 -28.30 -0.21 -2.07
C THR A 162 -27.27 0.83 -2.47
N TYR A 163 -26.08 0.37 -2.82
CA TYR A 163 -24.94 1.21 -3.15
C TYR A 163 -24.62 1.12 -4.63
N GLU A 164 -24.32 2.25 -5.24
CA GLU A 164 -23.74 2.27 -6.56
C GLU A 164 -22.24 1.91 -6.48
N GLY A 165 -21.82 0.98 -7.34
CA GLY A 165 -20.43 0.54 -7.41
C GLY A 165 -19.99 0.28 -8.84
N TYR A 166 -18.69 0.26 -9.05
CA TYR A 166 -18.06 -0.03 -10.32
C TYR A 166 -17.37 -1.38 -10.24
N ILE A 167 -17.54 -2.20 -11.28
CA ILE A 167 -16.84 -3.48 -11.40
C ILE A 167 -15.64 -3.33 -12.33
N PHE A 168 -14.58 -4.08 -12.05
CA PHE A 168 -13.35 -4.12 -12.83
C PHE A 168 -12.59 -5.43 -12.55
N ASP A 169 -11.46 -5.65 -13.23
CA ASP A 169 -10.63 -6.86 -13.06
C ASP A 169 -11.41 -8.17 -13.19
N LYS A 170 -12.23 -8.27 -14.24
CA LYS A 170 -12.98 -9.49 -14.57
C LYS A 170 -12.03 -10.66 -14.80
N ILE A 171 -12.28 -11.75 -14.09
CA ILE A 171 -11.59 -13.03 -14.26
C ILE A 171 -12.65 -14.12 -14.49
N ILE A 172 -12.43 -14.97 -15.49
CA ILE A 172 -13.24 -16.16 -15.71
C ILE A 172 -12.58 -17.29 -14.91
N ARG A 173 -13.32 -17.88 -13.98
CA ARG A 173 -12.87 -18.97 -13.14
C ARG A 173 -13.02 -20.32 -13.83
N ASN A 174 -12.31 -21.34 -13.37
CA ASN A 174 -12.38 -22.71 -13.89
C ASN A 174 -13.78 -23.34 -13.74
N ASP A 175 -14.55 -22.89 -12.74
CA ASP A 175 -15.95 -23.32 -12.49
C ASP A 175 -16.98 -22.55 -13.37
N LYS A 176 -16.53 -21.81 -14.38
CA LYS A 176 -17.32 -20.98 -15.29
C LYS A 176 -18.05 -19.81 -14.61
N LEU A 177 -17.71 -19.49 -13.36
CA LEU A 177 -18.18 -18.29 -12.72
C LEU A 177 -17.28 -17.11 -13.09
N TYR A 178 -17.84 -15.91 -13.04
CA TYR A 178 -17.11 -14.66 -13.20
C TYR A 178 -16.73 -14.09 -11.86
N GLN A 179 -15.50 -13.67 -11.71
CA GLN A 179 -15.01 -12.95 -10.53
C GLN A 179 -14.67 -11.53 -10.93
N TYR A 180 -15.09 -10.58 -10.13
CA TYR A 180 -14.86 -9.15 -10.32
C TYR A 180 -14.31 -8.53 -9.05
N MET A 181 -13.62 -7.41 -9.20
CA MET A 181 -13.45 -6.46 -8.12
C MET A 181 -14.57 -5.42 -8.21
N VAL A 182 -15.14 -5.07 -7.07
CA VAL A 182 -16.17 -4.04 -6.93
C VAL A 182 -15.60 -2.90 -6.11
N PHE A 183 -15.69 -1.68 -6.61
CA PHE A 183 -15.41 -0.47 -5.83
C PHE A 183 -16.72 0.26 -5.54
N ILE A 184 -16.99 0.51 -4.26
CA ILE A 184 -18.14 1.29 -3.77
C ILE A 184 -17.61 2.63 -3.27
N PRO A 185 -17.76 3.72 -4.05
CA PRO A 185 -17.19 5.04 -3.72
C PRO A 185 -17.71 5.61 -2.41
N GLU A 186 -19.00 5.45 -2.11
CA GLU A 186 -19.65 5.97 -0.89
C GLU A 186 -18.98 5.40 0.38
N LEU A 187 -18.60 4.13 0.36
CA LEU A 187 -17.94 3.45 1.47
C LEU A 187 -16.41 3.48 1.35
N LYS A 188 -15.87 3.99 0.24
CA LYS A 188 -14.44 3.95 -0.12
C LYS A 188 -13.83 2.55 -0.02
N MET A 189 -14.60 1.55 -0.41
CA MET A 189 -14.26 0.15 -0.22
C MET A 189 -14.15 -0.60 -1.54
N THR A 190 -13.26 -1.57 -1.54
CA THR A 190 -13.16 -2.57 -2.61
C THR A 190 -13.39 -3.95 -2.04
N ASN A 191 -14.21 -4.73 -2.74
CA ASN A 191 -14.42 -6.12 -2.38
C ASN A 191 -14.48 -7.01 -3.63
N ARG A 192 -14.39 -8.30 -3.42
CA ARG A 192 -14.44 -9.31 -4.47
C ARG A 192 -15.86 -9.82 -4.62
N LEU A 193 -16.36 -9.86 -5.85
CA LEU A 193 -17.67 -10.41 -6.20
C LEU A 193 -17.50 -11.63 -7.09
N THR A 194 -18.24 -12.70 -6.80
CA THR A 194 -18.38 -13.84 -7.70
C THR A 194 -19.81 -13.89 -8.21
N SER A 195 -20.01 -13.99 -9.52
CA SER A 195 -21.31 -13.97 -10.17
C SER A 195 -21.40 -15.03 -11.26
N ARG A 196 -22.62 -15.50 -11.51
CA ARG A 196 -22.95 -16.33 -12.69
C ARG A 196 -23.19 -15.49 -13.94
N TYR A 197 -23.48 -14.21 -13.74
CA TYR A 197 -23.77 -13.28 -14.83
C TYR A 197 -22.48 -12.66 -15.36
N ASP A 198 -22.40 -12.60 -16.68
CA ASP A 198 -21.34 -11.85 -17.33
C ASP A 198 -21.67 -10.36 -17.30
N MET A 199 -20.89 -9.59 -16.57
CA MET A 199 -21.03 -8.15 -16.44
C MET A 199 -19.85 -7.44 -17.13
N GLU A 200 -20.10 -6.27 -17.68
CA GLU A 200 -19.09 -5.50 -18.39
C GLU A 200 -18.26 -4.67 -17.40
N ASN A 201 -16.93 -4.72 -17.55
CA ASN A 201 -16.00 -3.94 -16.73
C ASN A 201 -16.26 -2.43 -16.89
N TYR A 202 -16.03 -1.70 -15.81
CA TYR A 202 -16.12 -0.24 -15.72
C TYR A 202 -17.53 0.33 -15.80
N LEU A 203 -18.55 -0.51 -15.86
CA LEU A 203 -19.93 -0.08 -15.72
C LEU A 203 -20.36 0.00 -14.26
N LYS A 204 -21.38 0.80 -14.04
CA LYS A 204 -22.00 1.08 -12.75
C LYS A 204 -23.13 0.09 -12.49
N TYR A 205 -23.11 -0.53 -11.33
CA TYR A 205 -24.14 -1.48 -10.89
C TYR A 205 -24.55 -1.17 -9.46
N ASN A 206 -25.70 -1.72 -9.08
CA ASN A 206 -26.23 -1.60 -7.73
C ASN A 206 -25.88 -2.84 -6.89
N PHE A 207 -25.35 -2.60 -5.70
CA PHE A 207 -24.90 -3.65 -4.77
C PHE A 207 -25.57 -3.52 -3.42
N LYS A 208 -25.81 -4.66 -2.77
CA LYS A 208 -26.17 -4.75 -1.35
C LYS A 208 -25.06 -5.47 -0.62
N ILE A 209 -24.85 -5.09 0.64
CA ILE A 209 -23.94 -5.76 1.58
C ILE A 209 -24.76 -6.76 2.38
N TYR A 210 -24.26 -7.98 2.51
CA TYR A 210 -24.89 -9.05 3.28
C TYR A 210 -23.91 -9.61 4.31
#